data_210987e4b679f795d504528f67641d8a
#
_entry.id   210987e4b679f795d504528f67641d8a
#
_cell.length_a   1.000
_cell.length_b   1.000
_cell.length_c   1.000
_cell.angle_alpha   90.00
_cell.angle_beta   90.00
_cell.angle_gamma   90.00
#
_symmetry.space_group_name_H-M   'P 1'
#
loop_
_entity.id
_entity.type
_entity.pdbx_description
1 polymer ?
#
loop_
_entity_poly.entity_id
_entity_poly.type
_entity_poly.pdbx_seq_one_letter_code
_entity_poly.pdbx_strand_id
1 'polypeptide(L)'
;AAHPHIAKWVADFEAQYGSRPYYYGPLDRDARKIEPLNLIYITKEPIFVHMYRPVDADGSEGQTLWFGLEPQLTDEEENIRRSLVEVLLQEAPAAPTFTTDDEFENILSGMIDRYTVLDSDVRGVGRRQGKMWEVLGMDDKRIVVNKEQRDRLRYVVIRDLIRNGPLEPLLSDEMLEDIHSIGLKHVHMDHKVFGMVTSNIRFRERDILARYLRAMSERIGRPVSDNKPIIDGALLDGSRINIIFSDDVSMLGPSFTIRKFAEETISITQLIQWGTMSAQVAAYIWICLEYGMSVLV
;
A
#
# COMPACT_ATOMS: atom_id res chain seq x y z
N ALA A 1 5.59 -18.40 13.29
CA ALA A 1 4.48 -17.54 12.83
C ALA A 1 4.73 -17.15 11.37
N ALA A 2 3.72 -17.24 10.52
CA ALA A 2 3.87 -16.93 9.09
C ALA A 2 4.21 -15.44 8.85
N HIS A 3 3.78 -14.55 9.75
CA HIS A 3 3.94 -13.09 9.64
C HIS A 3 4.57 -12.49 10.92
N PRO A 4 5.91 -12.45 11.03
CA PRO A 4 6.60 -11.97 12.23
C PRO A 4 6.31 -10.50 12.57
N HIS A 5 6.11 -9.65 11.54
CA HIS A 5 5.78 -8.24 11.71
C HIS A 5 4.43 -8.01 12.42
N ILE A 6 3.43 -8.89 12.17
CA ILE A 6 2.14 -8.82 12.85
C ILE A 6 2.28 -9.23 14.32
N ALA A 7 3.02 -10.32 14.60
CA ALA A 7 3.25 -10.77 15.98
C ALA A 7 3.94 -9.67 16.81
N LYS A 8 4.94 -9.01 16.23
CA LYS A 8 5.63 -7.87 16.85
C LYS A 8 4.66 -6.71 17.10
N TRP A 9 3.89 -6.31 16.08
CA TRP A 9 2.90 -5.23 16.22
C TRP A 9 1.90 -5.49 17.33
N VAL A 10 1.32 -6.69 17.39
CA VAL A 10 0.35 -7.07 18.43
C VAL A 10 0.96 -6.96 19.81
N ALA A 11 2.20 -7.44 20.01
CA ALA A 11 2.91 -7.35 21.29
C ALA A 11 3.20 -5.89 21.69
N ASP A 12 3.69 -5.08 20.76
CA ASP A 12 4.00 -3.67 20.99
C ASP A 12 2.73 -2.87 21.29
N PHE A 13 1.64 -3.13 20.57
CA PHE A 13 0.35 -2.47 20.77
C PHE A 13 -0.26 -2.85 22.15
N GLU A 14 -0.26 -4.13 22.49
CA GLU A 14 -0.76 -4.61 23.79
C GLU A 14 0.03 -3.98 24.95
N ALA A 15 1.36 -3.86 24.81
CA ALA A 15 2.20 -3.21 25.81
C ALA A 15 1.91 -1.71 25.97
N GLN A 16 1.57 -1.03 24.86
CA GLN A 16 1.33 0.42 24.86
C GLN A 16 -0.09 0.78 25.31
N TYR A 17 -1.11 0.03 24.88
CA TYR A 17 -2.52 0.38 25.06
C TYR A 17 -3.27 -0.53 26.03
N GLY A 18 -2.61 -1.60 26.55
CA GLY A 18 -3.22 -2.55 27.51
C GLY A 18 -4.33 -3.42 26.93
N SER A 19 -4.53 -3.39 25.60
CA SER A 19 -5.58 -4.12 24.90
C SER A 19 -5.00 -4.84 23.68
N ARG A 20 -5.28 -6.13 23.60
CA ARG A 20 -4.76 -6.98 22.52
C ARG A 20 -5.70 -6.97 21.33
N PRO A 21 -5.21 -6.62 20.10
CA PRO A 21 -5.98 -6.75 18.89
C PRO A 21 -6.34 -8.21 18.59
N TYR A 22 -7.53 -8.46 18.08
CA TYR A 22 -7.93 -9.79 17.63
C TYR A 22 -8.04 -9.88 16.11
N TYR A 23 -7.81 -11.06 15.56
CA TYR A 23 -7.95 -11.31 14.14
C TYR A 23 -9.42 -11.57 13.79
N TYR A 24 -9.97 -10.76 12.85
CA TYR A 24 -11.39 -10.84 12.49
C TYR A 24 -11.65 -11.74 11.27
N GLY A 25 -10.66 -12.00 10.42
CA GLY A 25 -10.85 -12.68 9.14
C GLY A 25 -11.24 -11.71 8.01
N PRO A 26 -12.01 -12.16 7.01
CA PRO A 26 -12.55 -11.28 5.98
C PRO A 26 -13.49 -10.25 6.61
N LEU A 27 -13.27 -8.96 6.31
CA LEU A 27 -14.08 -7.90 6.89
C LEU A 27 -15.47 -7.82 6.21
N ASP A 28 -16.51 -7.73 7.02
CA ASP A 28 -17.89 -7.56 6.57
C ASP A 28 -18.58 -6.36 7.25
N ARG A 29 -19.82 -6.08 6.87
CA ARG A 29 -20.58 -4.95 7.44
C ARG A 29 -20.95 -5.15 8.91
N ASP A 30 -20.98 -6.37 9.41
CA ASP A 30 -21.30 -6.66 10.82
C ASP A 30 -20.14 -6.25 11.74
N ALA A 31 -18.93 -6.12 11.22
CA ALA A 31 -17.79 -5.57 11.96
C ALA A 31 -18.04 -4.16 12.52
N ARG A 32 -18.98 -3.39 11.93
CA ARG A 32 -19.39 -2.07 12.45
C ARG A 32 -19.99 -2.12 13.86
N LYS A 33 -20.53 -3.27 14.26
CA LYS A 33 -21.19 -3.47 15.57
C LYS A 33 -20.22 -3.85 16.67
N ILE A 34 -18.93 -4.02 16.35
CA ILE A 34 -17.92 -4.51 17.29
C ILE A 34 -17.47 -3.34 18.17
N GLU A 35 -17.68 -3.49 19.46
CA GLU A 35 -17.25 -2.54 20.48
C GLU A 35 -16.62 -3.29 21.66
N PRO A 36 -15.45 -2.87 22.13
CA PRO A 36 -14.56 -1.82 21.57
C PRO A 36 -13.91 -2.25 20.25
N LEU A 37 -13.73 -1.28 19.34
CA LEU A 37 -13.08 -1.54 18.04
C LEU A 37 -11.57 -1.71 18.23
N ASN A 38 -11.08 -2.94 18.08
CA ASN A 38 -9.67 -3.31 18.18
C ASN A 38 -9.43 -4.63 17.41
N LEU A 39 -9.44 -4.58 16.07
CA LEU A 39 -9.41 -5.76 15.22
C LEU A 39 -8.35 -5.67 14.12
N ILE A 40 -7.82 -6.83 13.72
CA ILE A 40 -6.90 -6.97 12.59
C ILE A 40 -7.58 -7.81 11.52
N TYR A 41 -7.49 -7.37 10.27
CA TYR A 41 -7.90 -8.14 9.09
C TYR A 41 -6.80 -8.15 8.03
N ILE A 42 -6.89 -9.12 7.13
CA ILE A 42 -5.97 -9.23 6.00
C ILE A 42 -6.55 -8.48 4.79
N THR A 43 -5.70 -7.78 4.05
CA THR A 43 -6.02 -7.21 2.75
C THR A 43 -5.41 -8.04 1.63
N LYS A 44 -4.11 -7.95 1.43
CA LYS A 44 -3.33 -8.73 0.46
C LYS A 44 -2.01 -9.14 1.11
N GLU A 45 -1.73 -10.44 1.19
CA GLU A 45 -0.46 -10.90 1.77
C GLU A 45 0.75 -10.15 1.16
N PRO A 46 1.67 -9.67 2.00
CA PRO A 46 1.78 -9.81 3.46
C PRO A 46 1.20 -8.61 4.25
N ILE A 47 0.26 -7.86 3.68
CA ILE A 47 -0.31 -6.63 4.24
C ILE A 47 -1.54 -6.96 5.08
N PHE A 48 -1.58 -6.43 6.30
CA PHE A 48 -2.72 -6.49 7.20
C PHE A 48 -3.11 -5.08 7.62
N VAL A 49 -4.32 -4.95 8.13
CA VAL A 49 -4.84 -3.69 8.67
C VAL A 49 -5.31 -3.91 10.09
N HIS A 50 -4.91 -3.01 10.97
CA HIS A 50 -5.42 -2.93 12.33
C HIS A 50 -6.32 -1.71 12.46
N MET A 51 -7.59 -1.95 12.75
CA MET A 51 -8.58 -0.93 13.06
C MET A 51 -8.68 -0.76 14.57
N TYR A 52 -8.55 0.47 15.04
CA TYR A 52 -8.63 0.79 16.45
C TYR A 52 -9.38 2.10 16.68
N ARG A 53 -10.26 2.09 17.69
CA ARG A 53 -10.92 3.30 18.17
C ARG A 53 -10.58 3.47 19.64
N PRO A 54 -9.81 4.51 20.00
CA PRO A 54 -9.54 4.80 21.39
C PRO A 54 -10.83 5.23 22.10
N VAL A 55 -10.97 4.81 23.36
CA VAL A 55 -12.05 5.24 24.23
C VAL A 55 -11.41 6.01 25.39
N ASP A 56 -11.79 7.25 25.55
CA ASP A 56 -11.27 8.11 26.62
C ASP A 56 -11.80 7.70 28.01
N ALA A 57 -11.18 8.23 29.07
CA ALA A 57 -11.53 7.89 30.44
C ALA A 57 -12.98 8.27 30.83
N ASP A 58 -13.59 9.21 30.10
CA ASP A 58 -14.99 9.61 30.24
C ASP A 58 -15.97 8.78 29.40
N GLY A 59 -15.46 7.78 28.67
CA GLY A 59 -16.23 6.91 27.79
C GLY A 59 -16.52 7.51 26.40
N SER A 60 -15.97 8.68 26.07
CA SER A 60 -16.10 9.25 24.73
C SER A 60 -15.23 8.47 23.71
N GLU A 61 -15.79 8.25 22.53
CA GLU A 61 -15.08 7.57 21.44
C GLU A 61 -14.22 8.57 20.66
N GLY A 62 -12.93 8.25 20.55
CA GLY A 62 -12.01 8.99 19.70
C GLY A 62 -12.17 8.67 18.22
N GLN A 63 -11.36 9.31 17.40
CA GLN A 63 -11.33 9.05 15.96
C GLN A 63 -10.87 7.63 15.66
N THR A 64 -11.53 6.96 14.71
CA THR A 64 -11.12 5.64 14.25
C THR A 64 -9.78 5.71 13.53
N LEU A 65 -8.84 4.89 13.98
CA LEU A 65 -7.49 4.79 13.44
C LEU A 65 -7.36 3.53 12.59
N TRP A 66 -6.69 3.70 11.45
CA TRP A 66 -6.34 2.65 10.52
C TRP A 66 -4.81 2.52 10.49
N PHE A 67 -4.29 1.34 10.81
CA PHE A 67 -2.86 1.07 10.79
C PHE A 67 -2.57 0.03 9.71
N GLY A 68 -1.86 0.46 8.65
CA GLY A 68 -1.30 -0.46 7.67
C GLY A 68 -0.11 -1.20 8.27
N LEU A 69 -0.19 -2.52 8.29
CA LEU A 69 0.82 -3.41 8.85
C LEU A 69 1.49 -4.17 7.70
N GLU A 70 2.69 -3.76 7.36
CA GLU A 70 3.49 -4.35 6.31
C GLU A 70 4.90 -4.70 6.82
N PRO A 71 5.64 -5.60 6.15
CA PRO A 71 7.03 -5.85 6.47
C PRO A 71 7.86 -4.57 6.38
N GLN A 72 8.52 -4.19 7.47
CA GLN A 72 9.38 -3.01 7.54
C GLN A 72 10.84 -3.43 7.66
N LEU A 73 11.73 -2.62 7.08
CA LEU A 73 13.17 -2.79 7.20
C LEU A 73 13.68 -2.11 8.47
N THR A 74 14.70 -2.70 9.07
CA THR A 74 15.51 -2.03 10.09
C THR A 74 16.48 -1.04 9.44
N ASP A 75 17.13 -0.16 10.21
CA ASP A 75 18.12 0.78 9.69
C ASP A 75 19.30 0.07 8.98
N GLU A 76 19.70 -1.09 9.49
CA GLU A 76 20.73 -1.93 8.85
C GLU A 76 20.22 -2.49 7.52
N GLU A 77 19.00 -3.00 7.48
CA GLU A 77 18.39 -3.54 6.27
C GLU A 77 18.13 -2.45 5.22
N GLU A 78 17.87 -1.22 5.65
CA GLU A 78 17.73 -0.09 4.73
C GLU A 78 19.05 0.24 4.00
N ASN A 79 20.19 0.09 4.67
CA ASN A 79 21.50 0.20 4.01
C ASN A 79 21.72 -0.96 3.02
N ILE A 80 21.33 -2.17 3.40
CA ILE A 80 21.37 -3.34 2.51
C ILE A 80 20.47 -3.11 1.29
N ARG A 81 19.27 -2.59 1.48
CA ARG A 81 18.33 -2.25 0.39
C ARG A 81 18.95 -1.27 -0.62
N ARG A 82 19.62 -0.22 -0.12
CA ARG A 82 20.30 0.76 -1.00
C ARG A 82 21.36 0.10 -1.86
N SER A 83 22.24 -0.68 -1.25
CA SER A 83 23.28 -1.42 -1.99
C SER A 83 22.68 -2.41 -2.98
N LEU A 84 21.60 -3.12 -2.59
CA LEU A 84 20.90 -4.05 -3.47
C LEU A 84 20.30 -3.33 -4.67
N VAL A 85 19.60 -2.20 -4.45
CA VAL A 85 19.00 -1.42 -5.54
C VAL A 85 20.08 -0.87 -6.50
N GLU A 86 21.24 -0.43 -5.99
CA GLU A 86 22.37 -0.02 -6.84
C GLU A 86 22.85 -1.15 -7.75
N VAL A 87 22.99 -2.36 -7.20
CA VAL A 87 23.38 -3.54 -8.00
C VAL A 87 22.29 -3.88 -9.03
N LEU A 88 21.02 -3.87 -8.64
CA LEU A 88 19.91 -4.15 -9.55
C LEU A 88 19.84 -3.14 -10.71
N LEU A 89 20.08 -1.86 -10.44
CA LEU A 89 20.12 -0.82 -11.46
C LEU A 89 21.32 -0.98 -12.43
N GLN A 90 22.48 -1.38 -11.93
CA GLN A 90 23.64 -1.66 -12.78
C GLN A 90 23.41 -2.85 -13.72
N GLU A 91 22.68 -3.85 -13.27
CA GLU A 91 22.40 -5.08 -14.01
C GLU A 91 21.12 -5.01 -14.86
N ALA A 92 20.28 -3.97 -14.65
CA ALA A 92 19.04 -3.78 -15.39
C ALA A 92 19.18 -3.80 -16.92
N PRO A 93 20.26 -3.26 -17.55
CA PRO A 93 20.44 -3.33 -19.01
C PRO A 93 20.59 -4.75 -19.56
N ALA A 94 21.01 -5.71 -18.73
CA ALA A 94 21.13 -7.12 -19.09
C ALA A 94 19.89 -7.94 -18.75
N ALA A 95 18.86 -7.35 -18.14
CA ALA A 95 17.63 -8.01 -17.78
C ALA A 95 16.77 -8.33 -19.03
N PRO A 96 15.97 -9.40 -19.00
CA PRO A 96 15.01 -9.68 -20.06
C PRO A 96 14.02 -8.52 -20.25
N THR A 97 13.53 -8.35 -21.46
CA THR A 97 12.42 -7.42 -21.73
C THR A 97 11.13 -7.96 -21.13
N PHE A 98 10.28 -7.09 -20.63
CA PHE A 98 8.97 -7.42 -20.04
C PHE A 98 7.88 -6.57 -20.68
N THR A 99 6.64 -7.05 -20.61
CA THR A 99 5.46 -6.38 -21.15
C THR A 99 4.41 -6.12 -20.07
N THR A 100 4.46 -6.85 -18.98
CA THR A 100 3.52 -6.74 -17.84
C THR A 100 4.27 -6.52 -16.53
N ASP A 101 3.57 -5.92 -15.56
CA ASP A 101 4.11 -5.70 -14.21
C ASP A 101 4.42 -7.03 -13.50
N ASP A 102 3.63 -8.09 -13.75
CA ASP A 102 3.86 -9.42 -13.19
C ASP A 102 5.14 -10.06 -13.74
N GLU A 103 5.42 -9.89 -15.03
CA GLU A 103 6.69 -10.33 -15.62
C GLU A 103 7.86 -9.57 -15.00
N PHE A 104 7.71 -8.26 -14.81
CA PHE A 104 8.75 -7.44 -14.18
C PHE A 104 8.97 -7.84 -12.72
N GLU A 105 7.89 -8.11 -11.95
CA GLU A 105 8.00 -8.60 -10.58
C GLU A 105 8.76 -9.92 -10.49
N ASN A 106 8.49 -10.85 -11.41
CA ASN A 106 9.19 -12.14 -11.49
C ASN A 106 10.69 -11.97 -11.84
N ILE A 107 11.01 -11.11 -12.80
CA ILE A 107 12.40 -10.80 -13.17
C ILE A 107 13.12 -10.17 -11.98
N LEU A 108 12.53 -9.17 -11.36
CA LEU A 108 13.12 -8.47 -10.21
C LEU A 108 13.32 -9.42 -9.03
N SER A 109 12.34 -10.28 -8.75
CA SER A 109 12.45 -11.30 -7.71
C SER A 109 13.61 -12.26 -7.98
N GLY A 110 13.75 -12.73 -9.22
CA GLY A 110 14.88 -13.56 -9.65
C GLY A 110 16.23 -12.87 -9.55
N MET A 111 16.29 -11.57 -9.86
CA MET A 111 17.50 -10.76 -9.67
C MET A 111 17.84 -10.62 -8.18
N ILE A 112 16.87 -10.36 -7.31
CA ILE A 112 17.07 -10.31 -5.86
C ILE A 112 17.65 -11.63 -5.35
N ASP A 113 17.11 -12.77 -5.78
CA ASP A 113 17.63 -14.08 -5.41
C ASP A 113 19.05 -14.31 -5.90
N ARG A 114 19.39 -13.80 -7.09
CA ARG A 114 20.74 -13.92 -7.67
C ARG A 114 21.77 -13.12 -6.92
N TYR A 115 21.42 -11.91 -6.46
CA TYR A 115 22.34 -10.98 -5.79
C TYR A 115 22.27 -11.04 -4.26
N THR A 116 21.45 -11.92 -3.68
CA THR A 116 21.44 -12.22 -2.25
C THR A 116 21.82 -13.67 -2.00
N VAL A 117 22.64 -13.92 -0.96
CA VAL A 117 23.04 -15.26 -0.51
C VAL A 117 22.55 -15.48 0.89
N LEU A 118 21.93 -16.62 1.16
CA LEU A 118 21.48 -16.93 2.51
C LEU A 118 22.67 -17.25 3.42
N ASP A 119 22.65 -16.70 4.63
CA ASP A 119 23.63 -16.98 5.68
C ASP A 119 23.73 -18.50 5.99
N SER A 120 22.64 -19.26 5.86
CA SER A 120 22.61 -20.72 5.97
C SER A 120 23.55 -21.41 4.98
N ASP A 121 23.65 -20.88 3.76
CA ASP A 121 24.42 -21.47 2.66
C ASP A 121 25.91 -21.15 2.80
N VAL A 122 26.22 -20.08 3.55
CA VAL A 122 27.60 -19.62 3.81
C VAL A 122 28.22 -20.28 5.03
N ARG A 123 27.45 -20.72 6.02
CA ARG A 123 27.96 -21.32 7.28
C ARG A 123 28.74 -22.62 7.10
N GLY A 124 28.67 -23.26 5.94
CA GLY A 124 29.47 -24.46 5.60
C GLY A 124 30.89 -24.17 5.12
N VAL A 125 31.21 -22.91 4.78
CA VAL A 125 32.50 -22.50 4.21
C VAL A 125 33.19 -21.59 5.23
N GLY A 126 34.24 -22.11 5.88
CA GLY A 126 34.92 -21.47 7.01
C GLY A 126 35.27 -19.99 6.82
N ARG A 127 35.13 -19.23 7.90
CA ARG A 127 35.40 -17.80 8.07
C ARG A 127 36.79 -17.37 7.56
N ARG A 128 36.90 -17.03 6.27
CA ARG A 128 38.01 -16.19 5.75
C ARG A 128 37.38 -15.14 4.86
N GLN A 129 37.13 -13.97 5.41
CA GLN A 129 36.35 -12.86 4.85
C GLN A 129 36.88 -12.22 3.53
N GLY A 130 38.00 -12.64 2.99
CA GLY A 130 38.57 -12.05 1.79
C GLY A 130 38.75 -13.00 0.58
N LYS A 131 38.70 -14.31 0.78
CA LYS A 131 38.92 -15.30 -0.29
C LYS A 131 37.71 -16.23 -0.56
N MET A 132 36.61 -16.03 0.16
CA MET A 132 35.47 -16.93 0.11
C MET A 132 34.70 -16.79 -1.20
N TRP A 133 34.60 -15.56 -1.73
CA TRP A 133 33.91 -15.26 -2.97
C TRP A 133 34.63 -15.83 -4.20
N GLU A 134 35.97 -15.77 -4.21
CA GLU A 134 36.81 -16.40 -5.26
C GLU A 134 36.66 -17.93 -5.30
N VAL A 135 36.56 -18.55 -4.12
CA VAL A 135 36.45 -20.04 -4.02
C VAL A 135 35.09 -20.55 -4.45
N LEU A 136 34.02 -19.73 -4.27
CA LEU A 136 32.64 -20.09 -4.65
C LEU A 136 32.31 -19.69 -6.10
N GLY A 137 33.23 -19.05 -6.83
CA GLY A 137 32.97 -18.50 -8.18
C GLY A 137 31.85 -17.44 -8.15
N MET A 138 31.67 -16.78 -7.02
CA MET A 138 30.62 -15.78 -6.80
C MET A 138 31.17 -14.39 -7.09
N ASP A 139 30.39 -13.60 -7.82
CA ASP A 139 30.68 -12.20 -8.10
C ASP A 139 30.69 -11.38 -6.80
N ASP A 140 31.62 -10.42 -6.69
CA ASP A 140 31.84 -9.57 -5.48
C ASP A 140 30.61 -8.70 -5.11
N LYS A 141 29.58 -8.73 -5.94
CA LYS A 141 28.34 -7.95 -5.81
C LYS A 141 27.25 -8.61 -4.94
N ARG A 142 27.46 -9.83 -4.43
CA ARG A 142 26.42 -10.54 -3.67
C ARG A 142 26.38 -10.14 -2.21
N ILE A 143 25.18 -9.99 -1.67
CA ILE A 143 24.91 -9.54 -0.31
C ILE A 143 24.44 -10.72 0.53
N VAL A 144 25.05 -10.95 1.69
CA VAL A 144 24.66 -12.02 2.63
C VAL A 144 23.51 -11.53 3.49
N VAL A 145 22.43 -12.30 3.51
CA VAL A 145 21.20 -12.01 4.28
C VAL A 145 20.63 -13.31 4.86
N ASN A 146 19.86 -13.22 5.93
CA ASN A 146 19.06 -14.35 6.36
C ASN A 146 17.74 -14.41 5.56
N LYS A 147 17.00 -15.53 5.69
CA LYS A 147 15.75 -15.74 4.93
C LYS A 147 14.72 -14.63 5.19
N GLU A 148 14.49 -14.27 6.46
CA GLU A 148 13.50 -13.24 6.81
C GLU A 148 13.90 -11.85 6.28
N GLN A 149 15.19 -11.51 6.32
CA GLN A 149 15.71 -10.28 5.74
C GLN A 149 15.49 -10.25 4.23
N ARG A 150 15.78 -11.37 3.52
CA ARG A 150 15.55 -11.45 2.08
C ARG A 150 14.09 -11.28 1.72
N ASP A 151 13.19 -11.90 2.47
CA ASP A 151 11.75 -11.79 2.22
C ASP A 151 11.25 -10.37 2.47
N ARG A 152 11.72 -9.67 3.52
CA ARG A 152 11.41 -8.25 3.76
C ARG A 152 11.99 -7.33 2.68
N LEU A 153 13.26 -7.54 2.31
CA LEU A 153 13.92 -6.77 1.24
C LEU A 153 13.19 -6.94 -0.09
N ARG A 154 12.83 -8.18 -0.44
CA ARG A 154 12.06 -8.46 -1.66
C ARG A 154 10.73 -7.71 -1.65
N TYR A 155 9.97 -7.80 -0.58
CA TYR A 155 8.71 -7.09 -0.45
C TYR A 155 8.88 -5.57 -0.65
N VAL A 156 9.81 -4.94 0.08
CA VAL A 156 10.00 -3.49 0.03
C VAL A 156 10.53 -3.02 -1.32
N VAL A 157 11.47 -3.76 -1.93
CA VAL A 157 12.01 -3.41 -3.26
C VAL A 157 10.93 -3.52 -4.33
N ILE A 158 10.13 -4.58 -4.35
CA ILE A 158 9.02 -4.74 -5.28
C ILE A 158 7.96 -3.66 -5.06
N ARG A 159 7.58 -3.41 -3.81
CA ARG A 159 6.63 -2.35 -3.43
C ARG A 159 7.05 -0.98 -3.96
N ASP A 160 8.32 -0.62 -3.79
CA ASP A 160 8.83 0.72 -4.12
C ASP A 160 9.12 0.89 -5.61
N LEU A 161 9.57 -0.16 -6.33
CA LEU A 161 9.95 -0.08 -7.73
C LEU A 161 8.80 -0.38 -8.70
N ILE A 162 7.90 -1.29 -8.34
CA ILE A 162 6.83 -1.75 -9.23
C ILE A 162 5.47 -1.25 -8.76
N ARG A 163 5.18 -1.39 -7.48
CA ARG A 163 3.87 -1.07 -6.91
C ARG A 163 3.76 0.41 -6.50
N ASN A 164 2.94 0.71 -5.53
CA ASN A 164 2.59 2.09 -5.16
C ASN A 164 3.42 2.64 -3.98
N GLY A 165 4.57 2.03 -3.67
CA GLY A 165 5.45 2.48 -2.60
C GLY A 165 4.72 2.62 -1.25
N PRO A 166 4.86 3.76 -0.54
CA PRO A 166 4.24 3.95 0.77
C PRO A 166 2.71 3.89 0.78
N LEU A 167 2.04 4.06 -0.35
CA LEU A 167 0.58 3.98 -0.47
C LEU A 167 0.09 2.56 -0.78
N GLU A 168 0.97 1.58 -0.99
CA GLU A 168 0.58 0.22 -1.31
C GLU A 168 -0.39 -0.40 -0.28
N PRO A 169 -0.21 -0.24 1.05
CA PRO A 169 -1.17 -0.75 2.02
C PRO A 169 -2.57 -0.16 1.87
N LEU A 170 -2.68 1.12 1.50
CA LEU A 170 -3.97 1.79 1.28
C LEU A 170 -4.64 1.32 -0.01
N LEU A 171 -3.86 1.19 -1.08
CA LEU A 171 -4.38 0.76 -2.37
C LEU A 171 -4.73 -0.73 -2.41
N SER A 172 -4.09 -1.54 -1.58
CA SER A 172 -4.39 -2.96 -1.41
C SER A 172 -5.64 -3.23 -0.56
N ASP A 173 -6.15 -2.25 0.19
CA ASP A 173 -7.32 -2.44 1.04
C ASP A 173 -8.61 -2.16 0.27
N GLU A 174 -9.33 -3.20 -0.12
CA GLU A 174 -10.61 -3.12 -0.86
C GLU A 174 -11.74 -2.44 -0.06
N MET A 175 -11.55 -2.30 1.26
CA MET A 175 -12.51 -1.62 2.13
C MET A 175 -12.41 -0.10 2.08
N LEU A 176 -11.37 0.47 1.45
CA LEU A 176 -11.22 1.90 1.25
C LEU A 176 -11.87 2.33 -0.07
N GLU A 177 -12.57 3.47 -0.04
CA GLU A 177 -13.19 4.09 -1.21
C GLU A 177 -12.43 5.32 -1.67
N ASP A 178 -12.29 6.32 -0.81
CA ASP A 178 -11.57 7.55 -1.09
C ASP A 178 -10.37 7.70 -0.13
N ILE A 179 -9.24 8.18 -0.64
CA ILE A 179 -7.99 8.41 0.10
C ILE A 179 -7.56 9.85 -0.11
N HIS A 180 -7.38 10.60 0.98
CA HIS A 180 -7.07 12.02 0.94
C HIS A 180 -5.80 12.34 1.72
N SER A 181 -4.87 13.06 1.10
CA SER A 181 -3.69 13.59 1.77
C SER A 181 -3.56 15.09 1.49
N ILE A 182 -3.42 15.87 2.54
CA ILE A 182 -3.25 17.32 2.47
C ILE A 182 -1.93 17.69 3.14
N GLY A 183 -0.93 18.03 2.33
CA GLY A 183 0.41 18.39 2.82
C GLY A 183 1.04 17.25 3.63
N LEU A 184 1.64 17.58 4.77
CA LEU A 184 2.35 16.64 5.64
C LEU A 184 1.47 16.03 6.75
N LYS A 185 0.16 16.16 6.65
CA LYS A 185 -0.77 15.57 7.61
C LYS A 185 -0.91 14.06 7.40
N HIS A 186 -1.56 13.42 8.35
CA HIS A 186 -1.96 12.02 8.18
C HIS A 186 -2.89 11.87 6.97
N VAL A 187 -2.79 10.75 6.29
CA VAL A 187 -3.72 10.39 5.23
C VAL A 187 -5.05 10.01 5.86
N HIS A 188 -6.14 10.59 5.38
CA HIS A 188 -7.51 10.29 5.77
C HIS A 188 -8.17 9.47 4.67
N MET A 189 -9.06 8.56 5.05
CA MET A 189 -9.74 7.69 4.10
C MET A 189 -11.19 7.49 4.48
N ASP A 190 -12.01 7.25 3.45
CA ASP A 190 -13.38 6.75 3.64
C ASP A 190 -13.38 5.23 3.53
N HIS A 191 -13.78 4.59 4.65
CA HIS A 191 -13.81 3.16 4.80
C HIS A 191 -15.26 2.65 4.73
N LYS A 192 -15.56 1.66 3.87
CA LYS A 192 -16.92 1.14 3.62
C LYS A 192 -17.70 0.74 4.88
N VAL A 193 -17.00 0.27 5.91
CA VAL A 193 -17.62 -0.21 7.16
C VAL A 193 -17.58 0.85 8.26
N PHE A 194 -16.47 1.53 8.44
CA PHE A 194 -16.22 2.40 9.59
C PHE A 194 -16.34 3.90 9.28
N GLY A 195 -16.64 4.28 8.02
CA GLY A 195 -16.70 5.68 7.61
C GLY A 195 -15.32 6.33 7.56
N MET A 196 -15.22 7.60 7.90
CA MET A 196 -13.95 8.34 7.87
C MET A 196 -12.97 7.83 8.91
N VAL A 197 -11.79 7.44 8.46
CA VAL A 197 -10.69 6.93 9.29
C VAL A 197 -9.38 7.66 9.01
N THR A 198 -8.49 7.66 9.99
CA THR A 198 -7.16 8.27 9.88
C THR A 198 -6.09 7.21 9.89
N SER A 199 -5.17 7.27 8.92
CA SER A 199 -4.09 6.31 8.78
C SER A 199 -2.86 6.68 9.64
N ASN A 200 -2.01 5.68 9.92
CA ASN A 200 -0.68 5.90 10.46
C ASN A 200 0.32 6.40 9.40
N ILE A 201 -0.07 6.39 8.13
CA ILE A 201 0.78 6.83 7.02
C ILE A 201 0.78 8.35 6.97
N ARG A 202 1.97 8.93 6.94
CA ARG A 202 2.19 10.37 6.74
C ARG A 202 3.54 10.60 6.06
N PHE A 203 3.61 11.63 5.27
CA PHE A 203 4.88 12.12 4.73
C PHE A 203 5.50 13.10 5.72
N ARG A 204 6.72 12.83 6.17
CA ARG A 204 7.39 13.64 7.22
C ARG A 204 8.02 14.91 6.65
N GLU A 205 8.40 14.87 5.39
CA GLU A 205 9.11 15.94 4.70
C GLU A 205 8.42 16.27 3.38
N ARG A 206 8.38 17.55 3.07
CA ARG A 206 7.74 18.06 1.86
C ARG A 206 8.42 17.54 0.60
N ASP A 207 9.74 17.52 0.59
CA ASP A 207 10.53 17.07 -0.57
C ASP A 207 10.30 15.58 -0.86
N ILE A 208 10.06 14.79 0.18
CA ILE A 208 9.71 13.35 0.04
C ILE A 208 8.35 13.23 -0.63
N LEU A 209 7.34 13.96 -0.15
CA LEU A 209 6.01 13.97 -0.75
C LEU A 209 6.05 14.47 -2.20
N ALA A 210 6.75 15.58 -2.45
CA ALA A 210 6.87 16.16 -3.78
C ALA A 210 7.54 15.20 -4.77
N ARG A 211 8.65 14.56 -4.39
CA ARG A 211 9.32 13.55 -5.22
C ARG A 211 8.41 12.34 -5.49
N TYR A 212 7.70 11.89 -4.47
CA TYR A 212 6.77 10.77 -4.59
C TYR A 212 5.65 11.09 -5.58
N LEU A 213 4.99 12.25 -5.45
CA LEU A 213 3.91 12.67 -6.35
C LEU A 213 4.40 12.91 -7.78
N ARG A 214 5.63 13.44 -7.95
CA ARG A 214 6.24 13.59 -9.28
C ARG A 214 6.45 12.23 -9.93
N ALA A 215 7.08 11.28 -9.24
CA ALA A 215 7.30 9.94 -9.76
C ALA A 215 5.97 9.24 -10.09
N MET A 216 4.96 9.38 -9.23
CA MET A 216 3.63 8.83 -9.49
C MET A 216 2.98 9.46 -10.73
N SER A 217 3.10 10.77 -10.90
CA SER A 217 2.57 11.50 -12.06
C SER A 217 3.24 11.11 -13.37
N GLU A 218 4.55 10.82 -13.33
CA GLU A 218 5.32 10.32 -14.47
C GLU A 218 4.87 8.91 -14.87
N ARG A 219 4.65 8.03 -13.88
CA ARG A 219 4.17 6.66 -14.13
C ARG A 219 2.80 6.62 -14.80
N ILE A 220 1.90 7.54 -14.50
CA ILE A 220 0.60 7.64 -15.17
C ILE A 220 0.64 8.43 -16.48
N GLY A 221 1.84 8.83 -16.95
CA GLY A 221 2.03 9.57 -18.21
C GLY A 221 1.54 11.02 -18.18
N ARG A 222 1.35 11.60 -16.97
CA ARG A 222 0.88 12.99 -16.78
C ARG A 222 1.76 13.72 -15.78
N PRO A 223 3.02 14.05 -16.15
CA PRO A 223 3.96 14.64 -15.21
C PRO A 223 3.49 16.00 -14.67
N VAL A 224 3.62 16.19 -13.35
CA VAL A 224 3.38 17.47 -12.68
C VAL A 224 4.61 18.35 -12.74
N SER A 225 4.38 19.65 -12.77
CA SER A 225 5.42 20.69 -12.66
C SER A 225 4.80 21.95 -12.06
N ASP A 226 5.64 22.93 -11.71
CA ASP A 226 5.16 24.22 -11.20
C ASP A 226 4.30 24.96 -12.24
N ASN A 227 4.56 24.76 -13.54
CA ASN A 227 3.74 25.30 -14.63
C ASN A 227 2.44 24.51 -14.88
N LYS A 228 2.39 23.26 -14.45
CA LYS A 228 1.20 22.39 -14.53
C LYS A 228 1.02 21.70 -13.19
N PRO A 229 0.54 22.45 -12.19
CA PRO A 229 0.50 21.97 -10.81
C PRO A 229 -0.67 21.05 -10.50
N ILE A 230 -1.71 21.02 -11.33
CA ILE A 230 -2.91 20.21 -11.12
C ILE A 230 -3.02 19.18 -12.23
N ILE A 231 -3.14 17.93 -11.86
CA ILE A 231 -3.40 16.83 -12.80
C ILE A 231 -4.50 15.91 -12.28
N ASP A 232 -5.24 15.38 -13.24
CA ASP A 232 -6.14 14.23 -13.06
C ASP A 232 -5.63 13.07 -13.90
N GLY A 233 -5.62 11.89 -13.34
CA GLY A 233 -5.14 10.69 -13.99
C GLY A 233 -5.82 9.43 -13.48
N ALA A 234 -5.43 8.29 -14.04
CA ALA A 234 -5.78 6.97 -13.56
C ALA A 234 -4.51 6.21 -13.21
N LEU A 235 -4.53 5.55 -12.08
CA LEU A 235 -3.50 4.59 -11.67
C LEU A 235 -3.63 3.31 -12.50
N LEU A 236 -2.64 2.43 -12.42
CA LEU A 236 -2.61 1.16 -13.17
C LEU A 236 -3.78 0.22 -12.82
N ASP A 237 -4.28 0.30 -11.58
CA ASP A 237 -5.46 -0.44 -11.09
C ASP A 237 -6.81 0.19 -11.54
N GLY A 238 -6.79 1.27 -12.31
CA GLY A 238 -7.98 2.00 -12.74
C GLY A 238 -8.49 3.05 -11.74
N SER A 239 -7.93 3.13 -10.55
CA SER A 239 -8.27 4.16 -9.55
C SER A 239 -7.96 5.54 -10.08
N ARG A 240 -8.83 6.51 -9.82
CA ARG A 240 -8.60 7.90 -10.23
C ARG A 240 -7.76 8.63 -9.21
N ILE A 241 -6.79 9.40 -9.69
CA ILE A 241 -5.96 10.26 -8.84
C ILE A 241 -6.02 11.70 -9.31
N ASN A 242 -6.25 12.62 -8.37
CA ASN A 242 -6.04 14.05 -8.53
C ASN A 242 -4.82 14.45 -7.69
N ILE A 243 -3.87 15.16 -8.28
CA ILE A 243 -2.68 15.70 -7.62
C ILE A 243 -2.67 17.21 -7.76
N ILE A 244 -2.46 17.92 -6.64
CA ILE A 244 -2.19 19.35 -6.57
C ILE A 244 -0.77 19.52 -6.04
N PHE A 245 0.14 19.98 -6.89
CA PHE A 245 1.58 19.91 -6.64
C PHE A 245 2.19 21.23 -6.13
N SER A 246 1.71 22.37 -6.62
CA SER A 246 2.32 23.68 -6.34
C SER A 246 1.81 24.31 -5.06
N ASP A 247 2.69 25.04 -4.40
CA ASP A 247 2.42 25.85 -3.21
C ASP A 247 1.56 27.08 -3.51
N ASP A 248 1.66 27.58 -4.73
CA ASP A 248 0.86 28.71 -5.19
C ASP A 248 -0.64 28.35 -5.28
N VAL A 249 -0.92 27.04 -5.42
CA VAL A 249 -2.29 26.51 -5.52
C VAL A 249 -2.75 25.91 -4.19
N SER A 250 -1.85 25.28 -3.44
CA SER A 250 -2.15 24.65 -2.14
C SER A 250 -1.26 25.20 -1.03
N MET A 251 -1.81 26.06 -0.18
CA MET A 251 -1.09 26.70 0.94
C MET A 251 -0.52 25.71 1.96
N LEU A 252 -1.07 24.51 2.04
CA LEU A 252 -0.63 23.45 2.98
C LEU A 252 0.43 22.51 2.37
N GLY A 253 0.86 22.80 1.13
CA GLY A 253 1.79 21.98 0.37
C GLY A 253 1.09 21.01 -0.59
N PRO A 254 1.86 20.18 -1.28
CA PRO A 254 1.33 19.20 -2.23
C PRO A 254 0.27 18.31 -1.59
N SER A 255 -0.78 18.01 -2.35
CA SER A 255 -1.89 17.18 -1.90
C SER A 255 -2.34 16.22 -3.00
N PHE A 256 -2.97 15.13 -2.60
CA PHE A 256 -3.57 14.21 -3.56
C PHE A 256 -4.88 13.62 -3.01
N THR A 257 -5.73 13.26 -3.93
CA THR A 257 -6.95 12.49 -3.67
C THR A 257 -6.97 11.30 -4.61
N ILE A 258 -7.20 10.11 -4.07
CA ILE A 258 -7.38 8.89 -4.87
C ILE A 258 -8.78 8.37 -4.61
N ARG A 259 -9.55 8.16 -5.69
CA ARG A 259 -10.80 7.42 -5.66
C ARG A 259 -10.57 6.04 -6.22
N LYS A 260 -10.69 5.05 -5.37
CA LYS A 260 -10.43 3.66 -5.75
C LYS A 260 -11.45 3.16 -6.77
N PHE A 261 -10.97 2.40 -7.72
CA PHE A 261 -11.82 1.69 -8.66
C PHE A 261 -12.49 0.51 -7.93
N ALA A 262 -13.82 0.44 -7.98
CA ALA A 262 -14.56 -0.71 -7.47
C ALA A 262 -14.51 -1.82 -8.52
N GLU A 263 -13.89 -2.95 -8.21
CA GLU A 263 -13.85 -4.12 -9.10
C GLU A 263 -15.25 -4.69 -9.34
N GLU A 264 -16.11 -4.63 -8.32
CA GLU A 264 -17.52 -5.05 -8.44
C GLU A 264 -18.43 -3.85 -8.71
N THR A 265 -19.07 -3.86 -9.87
CA THR A 265 -20.11 -2.88 -10.18
C THR A 265 -21.37 -3.19 -9.37
N ILE A 266 -21.91 -2.19 -8.70
CA ILE A 266 -23.15 -2.30 -7.96
C ILE A 266 -24.29 -2.63 -8.96
N SER A 267 -24.90 -3.80 -8.81
CA SER A 267 -26.02 -4.21 -9.67
C SER A 267 -27.32 -3.52 -9.25
N ILE A 268 -28.24 -3.36 -10.19
CA ILE A 268 -29.56 -2.78 -9.91
C ILE A 268 -30.33 -3.61 -8.87
N THR A 269 -30.12 -4.92 -8.84
CA THR A 269 -30.71 -5.83 -7.85
C THR A 269 -30.19 -5.55 -6.45
N GLN A 270 -28.91 -5.25 -6.28
CA GLN A 270 -28.33 -4.83 -4.99
C GLN A 270 -28.89 -3.48 -4.53
N LEU A 271 -29.06 -2.51 -5.43
CA LEU A 271 -29.68 -1.22 -5.10
C LEU A 271 -31.12 -1.39 -4.60
N ILE A 272 -31.89 -2.31 -5.20
CA ILE A 272 -33.24 -2.63 -4.74
C ILE A 272 -33.19 -3.32 -3.37
N GLN A 273 -32.29 -4.29 -3.16
CA GLN A 273 -32.14 -4.97 -1.86
C GLN A 273 -31.74 -4.01 -0.73
N TRP A 274 -30.90 -3.03 -1.03
CA TRP A 274 -30.49 -2.00 -0.07
C TRP A 274 -31.56 -0.94 0.18
N GLY A 275 -32.66 -0.96 -0.58
CA GLY A 275 -33.73 0.04 -0.48
C GLY A 275 -33.37 1.40 -1.05
N THR A 276 -32.27 1.50 -1.79
CA THR A 276 -31.83 2.76 -2.44
C THR A 276 -32.83 3.19 -3.50
N MET A 277 -33.45 2.22 -4.20
CA MET A 277 -34.54 2.47 -5.15
C MET A 277 -35.54 1.34 -5.13
N SER A 278 -36.80 1.64 -5.51
CA SER A 278 -37.81 0.62 -5.69
C SER A 278 -37.68 -0.12 -7.03
N ALA A 279 -38.19 -1.36 -7.10
CA ALA A 279 -38.21 -2.11 -8.34
C ALA A 279 -39.01 -1.39 -9.47
N GLN A 280 -40.00 -0.57 -9.12
CA GLN A 280 -40.75 0.23 -10.07
C GLN A 280 -39.91 1.35 -10.69
N VAL A 281 -39.13 2.04 -9.87
CA VAL A 281 -38.20 3.08 -10.35
C VAL A 281 -37.11 2.45 -11.24
N ALA A 282 -36.55 1.30 -10.83
CA ALA A 282 -35.59 0.56 -11.62
C ALA A 282 -36.14 0.17 -13.01
N ALA A 283 -37.37 -0.37 -13.06
CA ALA A 283 -38.03 -0.73 -14.31
C ALA A 283 -38.30 0.51 -15.20
N TYR A 284 -38.71 1.61 -14.61
CA TYR A 284 -38.95 2.86 -15.35
C TYR A 284 -37.64 3.40 -15.99
N ILE A 285 -36.54 3.44 -15.20
CA ILE A 285 -35.22 3.86 -15.70
C ILE A 285 -34.76 2.92 -16.81
N TRP A 286 -34.95 1.60 -16.67
CA TRP A 286 -34.62 0.64 -17.70
C TRP A 286 -35.30 0.95 -19.02
N ILE A 287 -36.63 1.15 -19.00
CA ILE A 287 -37.39 1.51 -20.20
C ILE A 287 -36.86 2.81 -20.81
N CYS A 288 -36.60 3.84 -19.99
CA CYS A 288 -36.05 5.10 -20.48
C CYS A 288 -34.70 4.91 -21.22
N LEU A 289 -33.80 4.11 -20.66
CA LEU A 289 -32.50 3.81 -21.26
C LEU A 289 -32.62 2.99 -22.55
N GLU A 290 -33.53 2.02 -22.59
CA GLU A 290 -33.81 1.19 -23.78
C GLU A 290 -34.32 2.04 -24.95
N TYR A 291 -35.11 3.08 -24.68
CA TYR A 291 -35.55 4.04 -25.68
C TYR A 291 -34.58 5.21 -25.93
N GLY A 292 -33.34 5.12 -25.42
CA GLY A 292 -32.28 6.11 -25.66
C GLY A 292 -32.52 7.48 -25.01
N MET A 293 -33.33 7.53 -23.96
CA MET A 293 -33.59 8.76 -23.19
C MET A 293 -32.37 9.11 -22.31
N SER A 294 -32.08 10.41 -22.21
CA SER A 294 -31.04 10.88 -21.27
C SER A 294 -31.58 10.86 -19.84
N VAL A 295 -30.83 10.25 -18.96
CA VAL A 295 -31.14 10.18 -17.51
C VAL A 295 -30.07 10.93 -16.75
N LEU A 296 -30.45 11.85 -15.87
CA LEU A 296 -29.59 12.53 -14.91
C LEU A 296 -29.86 11.93 -13.52
N VAL A 297 -28.78 11.53 -12.83
CA VAL A 297 -28.83 10.94 -11.49
C VAL A 297 -28.11 11.86 -10.52
#